data_e04635917dfbd3c7342c82b990982c38
#
_entry.id   e04635917dfbd3c7342c82b990982c38
#
_cell.length_a   1.000
_cell.length_b   1.000
_cell.length_c   1.000
_cell.angle_alpha   90.00
_cell.angle_beta   90.00
_cell.angle_gamma   90.00
#
_symmetry.space_group_name_H-M   'P 1'
#
loop_
_entity.id
_entity.type
_entity.pdbx_description
1 polymer ?
#
loop_
_entity_poly.entity_id
_entity_poly.type
_entity_poly.pdbx_seq_one_letter_code
_entity_poly.pdbx_strand_id
1 'polypeptide(L)'
;VERSRGLGDVYKRQDVMKLRKMTGAGMMDCKKALIEAEGDFARAQDIIREKGKLIVAKRADRTATEGVVVTKIVGQKAYILCLACETDFVAQNSEYSASAEAMLEVAVKNDAADRDALMAAKNAEGRTVEEMVTEKSGQTGEKIELAYYGRIEAPYCAAYVHFNKKLGTILGFNKEIPAEVAHTVTMQATAMAPVSISEADCPAEVV
;
A
#
# COMPACT_ATOMS: atom_id res chain seq x y z
N VAL A 1 -45.03 -14.93 27.41
CA VAL A 1 -44.58 -14.66 26.04
C VAL A 1 -43.07 -14.51 26.04
N GLU A 2 -42.35 -15.60 25.80
CA GLU A 2 -40.90 -15.52 25.52
C GLU A 2 -40.73 -14.82 24.17
N ARG A 3 -40.27 -13.59 24.20
CA ARG A 3 -39.79 -12.90 23.01
C ARG A 3 -38.53 -13.64 22.54
N SER A 4 -38.65 -14.35 21.43
CA SER A 4 -37.54 -14.84 20.63
C SER A 4 -36.49 -13.76 20.50
N ARG A 5 -35.42 -13.86 21.29
CA ARG A 5 -34.20 -13.07 21.07
C ARG A 5 -33.62 -13.59 19.78
N GLY A 6 -33.77 -12.77 18.73
CA GLY A 6 -33.32 -13.13 17.41
C GLY A 6 -31.81 -13.50 17.44
N LEU A 7 -31.45 -14.45 16.61
CA LEU A 7 -30.07 -14.90 16.31
C LEU A 7 -29.06 -13.77 16.01
N GLY A 8 -29.47 -12.51 16.14
CA GLY A 8 -28.65 -11.33 15.88
C GLY A 8 -27.66 -10.92 16.98
N ASP A 9 -27.76 -11.49 18.21
CA ASP A 9 -26.93 -11.10 19.35
C ASP A 9 -25.91 -12.18 19.80
N VAL A 10 -25.67 -13.17 18.93
CA VAL A 10 -24.85 -14.34 19.29
C VAL A 10 -23.38 -13.99 19.53
N TYR A 11 -22.85 -12.93 18.90
CA TYR A 11 -21.47 -12.49 19.14
C TYR A 11 -21.44 -11.13 19.83
N LYS A 12 -20.72 -11.09 20.97
CA LYS A 12 -20.55 -9.88 21.75
C LYS A 12 -19.84 -8.82 20.90
N ARG A 13 -20.24 -7.56 21.09
CA ARG A 13 -19.57 -6.41 20.43
C ARG A 13 -18.03 -6.48 20.53
N GLN A 14 -17.53 -7.08 21.62
CA GLN A 14 -16.10 -7.29 21.85
C GLN A 14 -15.45 -8.21 20.81
N ASP A 15 -16.12 -9.30 20.41
CA ASP A 15 -15.60 -10.26 19.42
C ASP A 15 -15.55 -9.61 18.03
N VAL A 16 -16.60 -8.85 17.66
CA VAL A 16 -16.62 -8.09 16.42
C VAL A 16 -15.51 -7.03 16.40
N MET A 17 -15.30 -6.32 17.52
CA MET A 17 -14.22 -5.34 17.62
C MET A 17 -12.84 -5.99 17.58
N LYS A 18 -12.67 -7.16 18.19
CA LYS A 18 -11.42 -7.93 18.13
C LYS A 18 -11.11 -8.34 16.69
N LEU A 19 -12.10 -8.92 15.97
CA LEU A 19 -11.92 -9.29 14.57
C LEU A 19 -11.63 -8.08 13.69
N ARG A 20 -12.33 -6.95 13.94
CA ARG A 20 -12.03 -5.68 13.24
C ARG A 20 -10.60 -5.20 13.49
N LYS A 21 -10.11 -5.28 14.72
CA LYS A 21 -8.72 -4.90 15.04
C LYS A 21 -7.71 -5.81 14.34
N MET A 22 -8.04 -7.08 14.14
CA MET A 22 -7.18 -8.06 13.45
C MET A 22 -7.20 -7.91 11.94
N THR A 23 -8.32 -7.52 11.35
CA THR A 23 -8.55 -7.50 9.88
C THR A 23 -8.69 -6.11 9.29
N GLY A 24 -8.97 -5.08 10.11
CA GLY A 24 -9.29 -3.74 9.64
C GLY A 24 -10.63 -3.62 8.88
N ALA A 25 -11.37 -4.71 8.71
CA ALA A 25 -12.64 -4.73 7.97
C ALA A 25 -13.76 -3.94 8.69
N GLY A 26 -14.81 -3.60 7.95
CA GLY A 26 -15.97 -2.89 8.49
C GLY A 26 -16.68 -3.69 9.60
N MET A 27 -17.27 -3.01 10.59
CA MET A 27 -17.97 -3.64 11.71
C MET A 27 -19.04 -4.65 11.27
N MET A 28 -19.80 -4.31 10.23
CA MET A 28 -20.86 -5.18 9.72
C MET A 28 -20.31 -6.41 9.00
N ASP A 29 -19.17 -6.26 8.32
CA ASP A 29 -18.50 -7.37 7.65
C ASP A 29 -17.88 -8.32 8.66
N CYS A 30 -17.24 -7.80 9.71
CA CYS A 30 -16.76 -8.61 10.82
C CYS A 30 -17.90 -9.36 11.53
N LYS A 31 -19.06 -8.70 11.77
CA LYS A 31 -20.22 -9.36 12.38
C LYS A 31 -20.75 -10.50 11.49
N LYS A 32 -20.90 -10.25 10.18
CA LYS A 32 -21.36 -11.28 9.22
C LYS A 32 -20.37 -12.44 9.14
N ALA A 33 -19.08 -12.17 9.04
CA ALA A 33 -18.04 -13.18 8.98
C ALA A 33 -18.01 -14.05 10.25
N LEU A 34 -18.16 -13.47 11.46
CA LEU A 34 -18.25 -14.24 12.69
C LEU A 34 -19.50 -15.12 12.77
N ILE A 35 -20.62 -14.64 12.28
CA ILE A 35 -21.86 -15.43 12.21
C ILE A 35 -21.68 -16.63 11.26
N GLU A 36 -21.14 -16.40 10.08
CA GLU A 36 -20.90 -17.41 9.05
C GLU A 36 -19.82 -18.43 9.50
N ALA A 37 -18.83 -17.96 10.24
CA ALA A 37 -17.77 -18.79 10.81
C ALA A 37 -18.16 -19.47 12.12
N GLU A 38 -19.40 -19.31 12.60
CA GLU A 38 -19.87 -19.85 13.87
C GLU A 38 -18.98 -19.51 15.07
N GLY A 39 -18.36 -18.29 15.01
CA GLY A 39 -17.46 -17.77 16.05
C GLY A 39 -16.00 -18.16 15.91
N ASP A 40 -15.62 -18.96 14.93
CA ASP A 40 -14.22 -19.24 14.61
C ASP A 40 -13.56 -18.03 13.99
N PHE A 41 -12.59 -17.45 14.70
CA PHE A 41 -11.86 -16.26 14.25
C PHE A 41 -10.97 -16.50 13.03
N ALA A 42 -10.36 -17.68 12.90
CA ALA A 42 -9.52 -18.02 11.76
C ALA A 42 -10.37 -18.11 10.48
N ARG A 43 -11.49 -18.84 10.56
CA ARG A 43 -12.47 -18.98 9.48
C ARG A 43 -13.10 -17.62 9.13
N ALA A 44 -13.40 -16.78 10.13
CA ALA A 44 -13.94 -15.44 9.90
C ALA A 44 -12.93 -14.53 9.16
N GLN A 45 -11.63 -14.66 9.44
CA GLN A 45 -10.58 -13.96 8.68
C GLN A 45 -10.52 -14.43 7.23
N ASP A 46 -10.63 -15.73 6.99
CA ASP A 46 -10.64 -16.27 5.62
C ASP A 46 -11.85 -15.80 4.83
N ILE A 47 -13.04 -15.74 5.45
CA ILE A 47 -14.25 -15.17 4.83
C ILE A 47 -14.03 -13.69 4.43
N ILE A 48 -13.40 -12.91 5.29
CA ILE A 48 -13.06 -11.49 4.99
C ILE A 48 -12.05 -11.40 3.83
N ARG A 49 -11.05 -12.29 3.78
CA ARG A 49 -10.09 -12.34 2.66
C ARG A 49 -10.76 -12.71 1.35
N GLU A 50 -11.61 -13.73 1.35
CA GLU A 50 -12.37 -14.12 0.14
C GLU A 50 -13.28 -12.98 -0.36
N LYS A 51 -13.89 -12.24 0.56
CA LYS A 51 -14.65 -11.04 0.21
C LYS A 51 -13.74 -9.97 -0.42
N GLY A 52 -12.54 -9.77 0.09
CA GLY A 52 -11.53 -8.88 -0.52
C GLY A 52 -11.21 -9.27 -1.96
N LYS A 53 -10.95 -10.54 -2.23
CA LYS A 53 -10.72 -11.06 -3.59
C LYS A 53 -11.91 -10.80 -4.53
N LEU A 54 -13.14 -10.98 -4.04
CA LEU A 54 -14.33 -10.68 -4.82
C LEU A 54 -14.48 -9.20 -5.15
N ILE A 55 -14.08 -8.30 -4.23
CA ILE A 55 -14.07 -6.85 -4.49
C ILE A 55 -13.04 -6.53 -5.56
N VAL A 56 -11.82 -7.05 -5.47
CA VAL A 56 -10.78 -6.89 -6.49
C VAL A 56 -11.29 -7.34 -7.85
N ALA A 57 -11.87 -8.55 -7.95
CA ALA A 57 -12.40 -9.07 -9.20
C ALA A 57 -13.53 -8.20 -9.78
N LYS A 58 -14.47 -7.75 -8.95
CA LYS A 58 -15.59 -6.89 -9.39
C LYS A 58 -15.17 -5.48 -9.81
N ARG A 59 -14.00 -5.04 -9.36
CA ARG A 59 -13.47 -3.69 -9.59
C ARG A 59 -12.26 -3.68 -10.51
N ALA A 60 -11.96 -4.81 -11.16
CA ALA A 60 -10.81 -4.94 -12.05
C ALA A 60 -10.79 -3.84 -13.13
N ASP A 61 -11.96 -3.51 -13.69
CA ASP A 61 -12.12 -2.50 -14.75
C ASP A 61 -12.13 -1.05 -14.24
N ARG A 62 -12.09 -0.85 -12.92
CA ARG A 62 -12.00 0.50 -12.33
C ARG A 62 -10.60 1.05 -12.44
N THR A 63 -10.48 2.38 -12.53
CA THR A 63 -9.20 3.07 -12.55
C THR A 63 -8.88 3.63 -11.16
N ALA A 64 -7.72 3.28 -10.64
CA ALA A 64 -7.18 3.85 -9.40
C ALA A 64 -6.33 5.08 -9.77
N THR A 65 -6.91 6.28 -9.71
CA THR A 65 -6.26 7.54 -10.11
C THR A 65 -5.69 8.32 -8.94
N GLU A 66 -6.08 7.96 -7.73
CA GLU A 66 -5.61 8.56 -6.49
C GLU A 66 -4.63 7.61 -5.80
N GLY A 67 -3.96 8.06 -4.73
CA GLY A 67 -3.05 7.20 -3.98
C GLY A 67 -2.05 7.95 -3.12
N VAL A 68 -1.11 7.18 -2.57
CA VAL A 68 -0.01 7.73 -1.77
C VAL A 68 1.32 7.19 -2.27
N VAL A 69 2.30 8.07 -2.33
CA VAL A 69 3.70 7.76 -2.58
C VAL A 69 4.44 7.78 -1.24
N VAL A 70 5.21 6.73 -0.99
CA VAL A 70 6.09 6.62 0.17
C VAL A 70 7.50 6.27 -0.27
N THR A 71 8.50 6.77 0.44
CA THR A 71 9.91 6.54 0.14
C THR A 71 10.69 6.18 1.39
N LYS A 72 11.75 5.39 1.23
CA LYS A 72 12.67 5.08 2.33
C LYS A 72 14.09 4.95 1.82
N ILE A 73 15.05 5.49 2.56
CA ILE A 73 16.47 5.34 2.31
C ILE A 73 17.08 4.49 3.42
N VAL A 74 17.83 3.47 3.04
CA VAL A 74 18.58 2.60 3.95
C VAL A 74 20.01 2.42 3.41
N GLY A 75 20.96 3.09 4.05
CA GLY A 75 22.35 3.12 3.56
C GLY A 75 22.44 3.74 2.16
N GLN A 76 22.96 2.96 1.22
CA GLN A 76 23.15 3.37 -0.18
C GLN A 76 21.96 2.99 -1.08
N LYS A 77 20.86 2.50 -0.50
CA LYS A 77 19.65 2.12 -1.24
C LYS A 77 18.50 3.06 -0.94
N ALA A 78 17.78 3.43 -1.99
CA ALA A 78 16.51 4.15 -1.85
C ALA A 78 15.39 3.36 -2.50
N TYR A 79 14.23 3.39 -1.87
CA TYR A 79 13.02 2.68 -2.26
C TYR A 79 11.88 3.66 -2.38
N ILE A 80 11.04 3.46 -3.38
CA ILE A 80 9.80 4.22 -3.60
C ILE A 80 8.66 3.28 -3.92
N LEU A 81 7.48 3.56 -3.37
CA LEU A 81 6.28 2.79 -3.59
C LEU A 81 5.09 3.73 -3.77
N CYS A 82 4.24 3.45 -4.76
CA CYS A 82 2.95 4.09 -4.94
C CYS A 82 1.84 3.07 -4.74
N LEU A 83 1.02 3.29 -3.70
CA LEU A 83 -0.20 2.53 -3.46
C LEU A 83 -1.38 3.37 -3.97
N ALA A 84 -2.03 2.90 -5.04
CA ALA A 84 -3.13 3.60 -5.69
C ALA A 84 -4.50 3.14 -5.19
N CYS A 85 -5.47 4.05 -5.21
CA CYS A 85 -6.88 3.84 -4.84
C CYS A 85 -7.81 4.64 -5.75
N GLU A 86 -9.13 4.44 -5.62
CA GLU A 86 -10.10 5.13 -6.49
C GLU A 86 -10.35 6.57 -6.05
N THR A 87 -10.36 6.87 -4.75
CA THR A 87 -10.74 8.18 -4.20
C THR A 87 -9.67 8.81 -3.33
N ASP A 88 -9.68 10.15 -3.28
CA ASP A 88 -8.84 10.95 -2.40
C ASP A 88 -9.21 10.77 -0.92
N PHE A 89 -10.46 10.44 -0.59
CA PHE A 89 -10.88 10.11 0.78
C PHE A 89 -10.08 8.94 1.36
N VAL A 90 -9.86 7.90 0.57
CA VAL A 90 -9.03 6.76 0.97
C VAL A 90 -7.56 7.16 1.01
N ALA A 91 -7.07 7.90 0.00
CA ALA A 91 -5.67 8.34 -0.06
C ALA A 91 -5.26 9.23 1.13
N GLN A 92 -6.17 10.08 1.63
CA GLN A 92 -5.93 10.97 2.77
C GLN A 92 -6.02 10.28 4.13
N ASN A 93 -6.50 9.03 4.18
CA ASN A 93 -6.61 8.29 5.43
C ASN A 93 -5.21 7.89 5.95
N SER A 94 -4.93 8.21 7.21
CA SER A 94 -3.65 7.88 7.85
C SER A 94 -3.37 6.36 7.92
N GLU A 95 -4.41 5.53 8.10
CA GLU A 95 -4.27 4.06 8.09
C GLU A 95 -3.91 3.54 6.69
N TYR A 96 -4.34 4.24 5.63
CA TYR A 96 -3.97 3.91 4.27
C TYR A 96 -2.48 4.22 4.00
N SER A 97 -2.03 5.41 4.39
CA SER A 97 -0.60 5.77 4.33
C SER A 97 0.26 4.79 5.12
N ALA A 98 -0.15 4.45 6.35
CA ALA A 98 0.56 3.46 7.17
C ALA A 98 0.64 2.07 6.52
N SER A 99 -0.38 1.69 5.73
CA SER A 99 -0.35 0.43 4.98
C SER A 99 0.68 0.46 3.84
N ALA A 100 0.79 1.59 3.13
CA ALA A 100 1.82 1.79 2.11
C ALA A 100 3.23 1.75 2.73
N GLU A 101 3.42 2.39 3.87
CA GLU A 101 4.68 2.35 4.64
C GLU A 101 5.03 0.92 5.09
N ALA A 102 4.04 0.16 5.58
CA ALA A 102 4.24 -1.24 5.96
C ALA A 102 4.65 -2.12 4.77
N MET A 103 4.07 -1.91 3.59
CA MET A 103 4.48 -2.62 2.36
C MET A 103 5.91 -2.21 1.94
N LEU A 104 6.28 -0.94 2.08
CA LEU A 104 7.64 -0.46 1.82
C LEU A 104 8.65 -1.08 2.80
N GLU A 105 8.29 -1.29 4.06
CA GLU A 105 9.13 -2.02 5.02
C GLU A 105 9.36 -3.47 4.60
N VAL A 106 8.35 -4.14 4.01
CA VAL A 106 8.51 -5.47 3.43
C VAL A 106 9.51 -5.43 2.27
N ALA A 107 9.42 -4.42 1.39
CA ALA A 107 10.36 -4.21 0.30
C ALA A 107 11.81 -4.09 0.79
N VAL A 108 12.02 -3.27 1.83
CA VAL A 108 13.36 -3.06 2.43
C VAL A 108 13.90 -4.33 3.06
N LYS A 109 13.10 -5.03 3.86
CA LYS A 109 13.54 -6.25 4.56
C LYS A 109 13.90 -7.39 3.62
N ASN A 110 13.19 -7.51 2.50
CA ASN A 110 13.43 -8.57 1.52
C ASN A 110 14.35 -8.11 0.38
N ASP A 111 14.80 -6.86 0.41
CA ASP A 111 15.59 -6.23 -0.66
C ASP A 111 14.96 -6.48 -2.05
N ALA A 112 13.65 -6.33 -2.16
CA ALA A 112 12.89 -6.65 -3.37
C ALA A 112 13.46 -5.89 -4.58
N ALA A 113 13.82 -6.62 -5.63
CA ALA A 113 14.49 -6.04 -6.79
C ALA A 113 13.52 -5.25 -7.69
N ASP A 114 12.30 -5.74 -7.80
CA ASP A 114 11.25 -5.19 -8.66
C ASP A 114 9.86 -5.37 -8.03
N ARG A 115 8.84 -4.91 -8.74
CA ARG A 115 7.44 -4.96 -8.30
C ARG A 115 6.95 -6.39 -8.05
N ASP A 116 7.30 -7.32 -8.92
CA ASP A 116 6.81 -8.71 -8.83
C ASP A 116 7.46 -9.43 -7.65
N ALA A 117 8.76 -9.20 -7.43
CA ALA A 117 9.46 -9.67 -6.24
C ALA A 117 8.84 -9.10 -4.96
N LEU A 118 8.46 -7.82 -4.96
CA LEU A 118 7.78 -7.20 -3.82
C LEU A 118 6.39 -7.80 -3.59
N MET A 119 5.59 -8.01 -4.63
CA MET A 119 4.25 -8.59 -4.50
C MET A 119 4.29 -9.99 -3.88
N ALA A 120 5.31 -10.79 -4.19
CA ALA A 120 5.53 -12.12 -3.63
C ALA A 120 6.19 -12.11 -2.23
N ALA A 121 6.82 -10.99 -1.84
CA ALA A 121 7.55 -10.89 -0.57
C ALA A 121 6.59 -10.95 0.62
N LYS A 122 7.05 -11.58 1.72
CA LYS A 122 6.26 -11.78 2.92
C LYS A 122 6.65 -10.82 4.03
N ASN A 123 5.66 -10.35 4.75
CA ASN A 123 5.85 -9.60 5.99
C ASN A 123 6.22 -10.56 7.15
N ALA A 124 6.44 -10.01 8.35
CA ALA A 124 6.78 -10.79 9.55
C ALA A 124 5.68 -11.79 9.97
N GLU A 125 4.45 -11.58 9.53
CA GLU A 125 3.29 -12.43 9.83
C GLU A 125 3.06 -13.50 8.74
N GLY A 126 3.97 -13.60 7.75
CA GLY A 126 3.91 -14.57 6.66
C GLY A 126 2.96 -14.23 5.52
N ARG A 127 2.35 -13.03 5.53
CA ARG A 127 1.45 -12.55 4.47
C ARG A 127 2.26 -11.91 3.34
N THR A 128 1.89 -12.19 2.09
CA THR A 128 2.49 -11.52 0.93
C THR A 128 1.97 -10.09 0.79
N VAL A 129 2.72 -9.24 0.08
CA VAL A 129 2.25 -7.88 -0.24
C VAL A 129 1.00 -7.92 -1.12
N GLU A 130 0.87 -8.90 -2.02
CA GLU A 130 -0.34 -9.13 -2.80
C GLU A 130 -1.57 -9.37 -1.91
N GLU A 131 -1.42 -10.21 -0.87
CA GLU A 131 -2.47 -10.43 0.12
C GLU A 131 -2.80 -9.15 0.90
N MET A 132 -1.77 -8.35 1.25
CA MET A 132 -1.98 -7.06 1.94
C MET A 132 -2.75 -6.07 1.07
N VAL A 133 -2.47 -5.98 -0.23
CA VAL A 133 -3.20 -5.14 -1.20
C VAL A 133 -4.66 -5.62 -1.33
N THR A 134 -4.88 -6.92 -1.46
CA THR A 134 -6.22 -7.54 -1.56
C THR A 134 -7.03 -7.26 -0.29
N GLU A 135 -6.42 -7.42 0.88
CA GLU A 135 -7.05 -7.14 2.17
C GLU A 135 -7.43 -5.66 2.28
N LYS A 136 -6.56 -4.75 1.82
CA LYS A 136 -6.85 -3.31 1.82
C LYS A 136 -8.02 -2.97 0.89
N SER A 137 -8.13 -3.62 -0.27
CA SER A 137 -9.30 -3.49 -1.16
C SER A 137 -10.59 -3.97 -0.45
N GLY A 138 -10.51 -5.06 0.30
CA GLY A 138 -11.63 -5.55 1.12
C GLY A 138 -12.05 -4.59 2.24
N GLN A 139 -11.07 -3.91 2.86
CA GLN A 139 -11.31 -2.96 3.95
C GLN A 139 -11.96 -1.66 3.46
N THR A 140 -11.45 -1.11 2.35
CA THR A 140 -11.90 0.17 1.78
C THR A 140 -13.13 0.02 0.89
N GLY A 141 -13.33 -1.15 0.31
CA GLY A 141 -14.33 -1.38 -0.72
C GLY A 141 -13.96 -0.76 -2.08
N GLU A 142 -12.72 -0.30 -2.25
CA GLU A 142 -12.19 0.29 -3.48
C GLU A 142 -11.18 -0.63 -4.16
N LYS A 143 -10.91 -0.40 -5.45
CA LYS A 143 -9.75 -0.97 -6.11
C LYS A 143 -8.49 -0.37 -5.51
N ILE A 144 -7.67 -1.21 -4.91
CA ILE A 144 -6.32 -0.85 -4.45
C ILE A 144 -5.33 -1.63 -5.29
N GLU A 145 -4.29 -0.94 -5.73
CA GLU A 145 -3.20 -1.58 -6.47
C GLU A 145 -1.84 -1.00 -6.11
N LEU A 146 -0.81 -1.84 -6.14
CA LEU A 146 0.57 -1.40 -6.11
C LEU A 146 0.90 -0.87 -7.52
N ALA A 147 0.65 0.43 -7.75
CA ALA A 147 0.78 1.04 -9.07
C ALA A 147 2.25 1.18 -9.50
N TYR A 148 3.12 1.47 -8.55
CA TYR A 148 4.54 1.63 -8.82
C TYR A 148 5.39 1.16 -7.64
N TYR A 149 6.51 0.55 -7.97
CA TYR A 149 7.61 0.27 -7.06
C TYR A 149 8.93 0.45 -7.79
N GLY A 150 9.88 1.08 -7.12
CA GLY A 150 11.23 1.24 -7.63
C GLY A 150 12.27 1.19 -6.52
N ARG A 151 13.45 0.69 -6.89
CA ARG A 151 14.64 0.65 -6.03
C ARG A 151 15.85 1.14 -6.80
N ILE A 152 16.67 1.93 -6.16
CA ILE A 152 17.98 2.34 -6.66
C ILE A 152 19.06 2.07 -5.63
N GLU A 153 20.29 1.95 -6.08
CA GLU A 153 21.48 1.83 -5.25
C GLU A 153 22.56 2.76 -5.79
N ALA A 154 23.10 3.62 -4.94
CA ALA A 154 24.11 4.61 -5.31
C ALA A 154 24.96 4.99 -4.10
N PRO A 155 26.19 5.54 -4.28
CA PRO A 155 27.01 6.03 -3.20
C PRO A 155 26.30 7.02 -2.26
N TYR A 156 25.38 7.81 -2.79
CA TYR A 156 24.51 8.69 -2.02
C TYR A 156 23.11 8.70 -2.63
N CYS A 157 22.08 8.54 -1.81
CA CYS A 157 20.68 8.56 -2.24
C CYS A 157 19.92 9.71 -1.57
N ALA A 158 19.00 10.31 -2.31
CA ALA A 158 18.04 11.28 -1.81
C ALA A 158 16.62 10.90 -2.21
N ALA A 159 15.64 11.33 -1.43
CA ALA A 159 14.24 11.11 -1.68
C ALA A 159 13.44 12.38 -1.38
N TYR A 160 12.40 12.61 -2.14
CA TYR A 160 11.42 13.66 -1.92
C TYR A 160 10.02 13.13 -2.15
N VAL A 161 9.11 13.45 -1.23
CA VAL A 161 7.67 13.21 -1.40
C VAL A 161 6.98 14.55 -1.23
N HIS A 162 6.19 14.93 -2.22
CA HIS A 162 5.46 16.18 -2.18
C HIS A 162 4.39 16.17 -1.07
N PHE A 163 4.02 17.35 -0.55
CA PHE A 163 3.16 17.48 0.63
C PHE A 163 1.80 16.78 0.47
N ASN A 164 1.27 16.70 -0.77
CA ASN A 164 0.02 16.02 -1.07
C ASN A 164 0.17 14.48 -1.19
N LYS A 165 1.40 13.96 -1.04
CA LYS A 165 1.76 12.55 -1.17
C LYS A 165 1.44 11.89 -2.51
N LYS A 166 1.09 12.66 -3.54
CA LYS A 166 0.77 12.13 -4.88
C LYS A 166 1.98 12.04 -5.80
N LEU A 167 3.03 12.77 -5.48
CA LEU A 167 4.27 12.82 -6.24
C LEU A 167 5.45 12.54 -5.33
N GLY A 168 6.42 11.81 -5.85
CA GLY A 168 7.66 11.54 -5.14
C GLY A 168 8.74 11.02 -6.08
N THR A 169 9.98 11.20 -5.68
CA THR A 169 11.16 10.81 -6.46
C THR A 169 12.23 10.28 -5.53
N ILE A 170 12.97 9.30 -6.00
CA ILE A 170 14.23 8.86 -5.42
C ILE A 170 15.34 9.12 -6.44
N LEU A 171 16.47 9.66 -5.99
CA LEU A 171 17.66 9.91 -6.82
C LEU A 171 18.89 9.27 -6.22
N GLY A 172 19.75 8.72 -7.09
CA GLY A 172 21.07 8.25 -6.77
C GLY A 172 22.14 9.21 -7.29
N PHE A 173 23.13 9.51 -6.48
CA PHE A 173 24.28 10.35 -6.84
C PHE A 173 25.55 9.50 -6.80
N ASN A 174 26.45 9.75 -7.74
CA ASN A 174 27.74 9.03 -7.87
C ASN A 174 28.77 9.39 -6.78
N LYS A 175 28.46 10.39 -5.95
CA LYS A 175 29.24 10.82 -4.79
C LYS A 175 28.36 11.49 -3.75
N GLU A 176 28.85 11.58 -2.53
CA GLU A 176 28.20 12.36 -1.48
C GLU A 176 28.19 13.85 -1.86
N ILE A 177 27.06 14.50 -1.63
CA ILE A 177 26.83 15.93 -1.87
C ILE A 177 26.11 16.52 -0.64
N PRO A 178 26.13 17.85 -0.44
CA PRO A 178 25.39 18.49 0.64
C PRO A 178 23.89 18.11 0.58
N ALA A 179 23.32 17.75 1.72
CA ALA A 179 21.94 17.27 1.82
C ALA A 179 20.92 18.27 1.26
N GLU A 180 21.17 19.59 1.45
CA GLU A 180 20.32 20.66 0.91
C GLU A 180 20.31 20.67 -0.62
N VAL A 181 21.48 20.45 -1.25
CA VAL A 181 21.60 20.36 -2.72
C VAL A 181 20.87 19.12 -3.21
N ALA A 182 21.09 17.96 -2.57
CA ALA A 182 20.41 16.71 -2.92
C ALA A 182 18.89 16.86 -2.82
N HIS A 183 18.39 17.48 -1.75
CA HIS A 183 16.96 17.75 -1.56
C HIS A 183 16.40 18.63 -2.67
N THR A 184 17.09 19.75 -2.99
CA THR A 184 16.66 20.69 -4.04
C THR A 184 16.60 20.01 -5.40
N VAL A 185 17.63 19.24 -5.78
CA VAL A 185 17.66 18.51 -7.06
C VAL A 185 16.53 17.47 -7.12
N THR A 186 16.30 16.72 -6.03
CA THR A 186 15.25 15.70 -5.99
C THR A 186 13.86 16.35 -6.08
N MET A 187 13.65 17.48 -5.42
CA MET A 187 12.41 18.26 -5.51
C MET A 187 12.18 18.77 -6.93
N GLN A 188 13.22 19.30 -7.60
CA GLN A 188 13.14 19.74 -9.00
C GLN A 188 12.82 18.56 -9.94
N ALA A 189 13.47 17.41 -9.75
CA ALA A 189 13.16 16.22 -10.54
C ALA A 189 11.71 15.76 -10.35
N THR A 190 11.17 15.89 -9.13
CA THR A 190 9.75 15.59 -8.86
C THR A 190 8.81 16.54 -9.61
N ALA A 191 9.14 17.82 -9.67
CA ALA A 191 8.31 18.84 -10.31
C ALA A 191 8.38 18.78 -11.85
N MET A 192 9.58 18.53 -12.39
CA MET A 192 9.85 18.60 -13.84
C MET A 192 9.69 17.26 -14.55
N ALA A 193 9.63 16.15 -13.81
CA ALA A 193 9.52 14.78 -14.35
C ALA A 193 10.46 14.52 -15.55
N PRO A 194 11.79 14.69 -15.39
CA PRO A 194 12.73 14.58 -16.51
C PRO A 194 12.67 13.16 -17.09
N VAL A 195 12.74 13.05 -18.40
CA VAL A 195 12.66 11.77 -19.13
C VAL A 195 14.01 11.05 -19.21
N SER A 196 15.13 11.78 -18.97
CA SER A 196 16.49 11.23 -19.02
C SER A 196 17.41 12.01 -18.09
N ILE A 197 18.58 11.42 -17.79
CA ILE A 197 19.62 12.06 -16.99
C ILE A 197 20.49 12.97 -17.86
N SER A 198 20.70 12.59 -19.13
CA SER A 198 21.49 13.35 -20.10
C SER A 198 20.80 13.41 -21.45
N GLU A 199 21.23 14.33 -22.30
CA GLU A 199 20.77 14.45 -23.69
C GLU A 199 21.00 13.17 -24.48
N ALA A 200 22.14 12.50 -24.22
CA ALA A 200 22.49 11.22 -24.90
C ALA A 200 21.53 10.08 -24.58
N ASP A 201 20.87 10.13 -23.43
CA ASP A 201 19.91 9.09 -22.97
C ASP A 201 18.46 9.49 -23.30
N CYS A 202 18.25 10.68 -23.92
CA CYS A 202 16.92 11.14 -24.25
C CYS A 202 16.34 10.34 -25.41
N PRO A 203 15.12 9.77 -25.28
CA PRO A 203 14.47 9.09 -26.40
C PRO A 203 14.29 10.04 -27.60
N ALA A 204 14.60 9.56 -28.81
CA ALA A 204 14.56 10.39 -30.02
C ALA A 204 13.16 10.97 -30.33
N GLU A 205 12.11 10.35 -29.81
CA GLU A 205 10.71 10.81 -29.91
C GLU A 205 10.37 12.01 -29.01
N VAL A 206 11.28 12.37 -28.09
CA VAL A 206 11.09 13.47 -27.14
C VAL A 206 11.89 14.72 -27.53
N VAL A 207 12.82 14.60 -28.48
CA VAL A 207 13.70 15.69 -28.96
C VAL A 207 13.03 16.47 -30.13
#